data_8ae8c496b92f429026805b0f55ad4392
#
_entry.id   8ae8c496b92f429026805b0f55ad4392
#
_cell.length_a   1.000
_cell.length_b   1.000
_cell.length_c   1.000
_cell.angle_alpha   90.00
_cell.angle_beta   90.00
_cell.angle_gamma   90.00
#
_symmetry.space_group_name_H-M   'P 1'
#
loop_
_entity.id
_entity.type
_entity.pdbx_description
1 polymer ?
#
loop_
_entity_poly.entity_id
_entity_poly.type
_entity_poly.pdbx_seq_one_letter_code
_entity_poly.pdbx_strand_id
1 'polypeptide(L)'
;MKVIKLSSLIVIVVAVLSFAGLGVKTFWQETVDLDYPSHLTAKSYQQLVETGDFNLVFFKRGCPMCQAGKQAVLKASQNSPYPSVMVDVETDEGQVLVRQYGVTKAASLVLSRDHHIQQYRYVIKAHSGQFMPNQEALKDLTKETTHAKME
;
A
#
# COMPACT_ATOMS: atom_id res chain seq x y z
N MET A 1 -9.71 34.33 -46.32
CA MET A 1 -8.77 34.57 -45.19
C MET A 1 -9.39 34.42 -43.81
N LYS A 2 -10.66 34.75 -43.53
CA LYS A 2 -11.27 34.59 -42.19
C LYS A 2 -11.53 33.10 -41.81
N VAL A 3 -11.86 32.23 -42.74
CA VAL A 3 -12.16 30.80 -42.51
C VAL A 3 -10.91 30.01 -42.09
N ILE A 4 -9.74 30.35 -42.69
CA ILE A 4 -8.45 29.70 -42.36
C ILE A 4 -8.03 30.04 -40.94
N LYS A 5 -8.26 31.29 -40.52
CA LYS A 5 -7.93 31.72 -39.13
C LYS A 5 -8.83 31.04 -38.08
N LEU A 6 -10.11 30.80 -38.44
CA LEU A 6 -11.05 30.14 -37.52
C LEU A 6 -10.74 28.65 -37.36
N SER A 7 -10.40 27.94 -38.46
CA SER A 7 -10.01 26.52 -38.40
C SER A 7 -8.70 26.31 -37.60
N SER A 8 -7.73 27.19 -37.76
CA SER A 8 -6.50 27.13 -36.98
C SER A 8 -6.74 27.35 -35.47
N LEU A 9 -7.63 28.26 -35.11
CA LEU A 9 -8.00 28.50 -33.71
C LEU A 9 -8.66 27.28 -33.09
N ILE A 10 -9.58 26.62 -33.82
CA ILE A 10 -10.26 25.40 -33.35
C ILE A 10 -9.25 24.27 -33.08
N VAL A 11 -8.30 24.05 -33.99
CA VAL A 11 -7.26 23.02 -33.82
C VAL A 11 -6.41 23.28 -32.58
N ILE A 12 -6.03 24.53 -32.32
CA ILE A 12 -5.25 24.91 -31.15
C ILE A 12 -6.06 24.67 -29.87
N VAL A 13 -7.33 25.05 -29.83
CA VAL A 13 -8.21 24.84 -28.66
C VAL A 13 -8.37 23.35 -28.37
N VAL A 14 -8.60 22.52 -29.39
CA VAL A 14 -8.72 21.05 -29.22
C VAL A 14 -7.40 20.45 -28.71
N ALA A 15 -6.27 20.88 -29.23
CA ALA A 15 -4.98 20.42 -28.75
C ALA A 15 -4.74 20.80 -27.28
N VAL A 16 -5.03 22.03 -26.88
CA VAL A 16 -4.89 22.47 -25.48
C VAL A 16 -5.81 21.72 -24.54
N LEU A 17 -7.08 21.47 -24.94
CA LEU A 17 -8.02 20.69 -24.12
C LEU A 17 -7.59 19.22 -24.00
N SER A 18 -7.00 18.64 -25.05
CA SER A 18 -6.47 17.27 -25.00
C SER A 18 -5.25 17.17 -24.07
N PHE A 19 -4.33 18.12 -24.13
CA PHE A 19 -3.16 18.16 -23.21
C PHE A 19 -3.60 18.41 -21.76
N ALA A 20 -4.57 19.31 -21.53
CA ALA A 20 -5.11 19.56 -20.19
C ALA A 20 -5.81 18.31 -19.62
N GLY A 21 -6.58 17.58 -20.44
CA GLY A 21 -7.25 16.33 -20.04
C GLY A 21 -6.27 15.21 -19.68
N LEU A 22 -5.16 15.07 -20.41
CA LEU A 22 -4.11 14.11 -20.11
C LEU A 22 -3.36 14.50 -18.83
N GLY A 23 -3.03 15.79 -18.66
CA GLY A 23 -2.35 16.29 -17.47
C GLY A 23 -3.17 16.12 -16.19
N VAL A 24 -4.48 16.37 -16.26
CA VAL A 24 -5.39 16.15 -15.11
C VAL A 24 -5.48 14.66 -14.77
N LYS A 25 -5.58 13.78 -15.77
CA LYS A 25 -5.68 12.33 -15.54
C LYS A 25 -4.41 11.77 -14.89
N THR A 26 -3.23 12.16 -15.35
CA THR A 26 -1.96 11.73 -14.72
C THR A 26 -1.81 12.31 -13.31
N PHE A 27 -2.14 13.58 -13.10
CA PHE A 27 -2.10 14.20 -11.78
C PHE A 27 -3.06 13.53 -10.78
N TRP A 28 -4.29 13.19 -11.21
CA TRP A 28 -5.25 12.47 -10.37
C TRP A 28 -4.78 11.05 -10.07
N GLN A 29 -4.26 10.32 -11.04
CA GLN A 29 -3.74 8.98 -10.80
C GLN A 29 -2.56 9.00 -9.84
N GLU A 30 -1.61 9.92 -9.99
CA GLU A 30 -0.49 10.05 -9.06
C GLU A 30 -0.92 10.46 -7.66
N THR A 31 -1.93 11.31 -7.51
CA THR A 31 -2.37 11.82 -6.21
C THR A 31 -3.30 10.85 -5.49
N VAL A 32 -4.18 10.15 -6.21
CA VAL A 32 -5.16 9.21 -5.62
C VAL A 32 -4.58 7.81 -5.44
N ASP A 33 -3.71 7.36 -6.36
CA ASP A 33 -3.04 6.05 -6.27
C ASP A 33 -1.86 6.03 -5.27
N LEU A 34 -1.46 7.19 -4.72
CA LEU A 34 -0.44 7.25 -3.68
C LEU A 34 -0.90 6.71 -2.33
N ASP A 35 -2.19 6.54 -2.13
CA ASP A 35 -2.74 6.05 -0.87
C ASP A 35 -3.03 4.54 -0.90
N TYR A 36 -2.90 3.91 0.25
CA TYR A 36 -3.29 2.51 0.45
C TYR A 36 -4.80 2.45 0.70
N PRO A 37 -5.54 1.51 0.08
CA PRO A 37 -6.96 1.35 0.34
C PRO A 37 -7.18 0.84 1.76
N SER A 38 -8.22 1.31 2.40
CA SER A 38 -8.63 0.98 3.78
C SER A 38 -7.65 1.43 4.86
N HIS A 39 -8.09 2.39 5.65
CA HIS A 39 -7.37 2.89 6.82
C HIS A 39 -7.79 2.11 8.07
N LEU A 40 -6.84 1.92 8.96
CA LEU A 40 -7.09 1.38 10.29
C LEU A 40 -8.10 2.27 11.03
N THR A 41 -9.10 1.62 11.62
CA THR A 41 -9.94 2.22 12.66
C THR A 41 -9.74 1.43 13.96
N ALA A 42 -9.95 2.09 15.11
CA ALA A 42 -9.86 1.42 16.41
C ALA A 42 -10.76 0.16 16.46
N LYS A 43 -11.96 0.24 15.85
CA LYS A 43 -12.91 -0.87 15.77
C LYS A 43 -12.37 -2.02 14.91
N SER A 44 -11.79 -1.73 13.73
CA SER A 44 -11.24 -2.78 12.86
C SER A 44 -10.04 -3.47 13.50
N TYR A 45 -9.24 -2.73 14.28
CA TYR A 45 -8.12 -3.31 15.02
C TYR A 45 -8.58 -4.26 16.15
N GLN A 46 -9.59 -3.85 16.94
CA GLN A 46 -10.13 -4.71 18.00
C GLN A 46 -10.68 -6.02 17.44
N GLN A 47 -11.44 -5.97 16.35
CA GLN A 47 -11.93 -7.16 15.66
C GLN A 47 -10.79 -8.07 15.17
N LEU A 48 -9.69 -7.51 14.71
CA LEU A 48 -8.50 -8.26 14.30
C LEU A 48 -7.84 -9.01 15.44
N VAL A 49 -7.64 -8.34 16.58
CA VAL A 49 -7.02 -8.95 17.76
C VAL A 49 -7.86 -10.11 18.30
N GLU A 50 -9.18 -10.03 18.21
CA GLU A 50 -10.09 -11.11 18.59
C GLU A 50 -9.93 -12.37 17.72
N THR A 51 -9.50 -12.23 16.46
CA THR A 51 -9.24 -13.38 15.58
C THR A 51 -7.94 -14.10 15.88
N GLY A 52 -7.02 -13.46 16.58
CA GLY A 52 -5.67 -13.98 16.93
C GLY A 52 -4.67 -13.92 15.80
N ASP A 53 -5.07 -14.26 14.57
CA ASP A 53 -4.20 -14.28 13.39
C ASP A 53 -4.56 -13.15 12.44
N PHE A 54 -3.59 -12.28 12.15
CA PHE A 54 -3.81 -11.09 11.31
C PHE A 54 -2.50 -10.57 10.70
N ASN A 55 -2.66 -9.61 9.78
CA ASN A 55 -1.55 -8.92 9.14
C ASN A 55 -1.72 -7.40 9.31
N LEU A 56 -0.65 -6.70 9.71
CA LEU A 56 -0.58 -5.25 9.69
C LEU A 56 0.47 -4.81 8.68
N VAL A 57 0.08 -3.99 7.73
CA VAL A 57 0.95 -3.43 6.70
C VAL A 57 1.20 -1.96 7.02
N PHE A 58 2.38 -1.65 7.54
CA PHE A 58 2.77 -0.28 7.91
C PHE A 58 3.32 0.46 6.71
N PHE A 59 2.70 1.57 6.38
CA PHE A 59 3.12 2.43 5.29
C PHE A 59 3.15 3.90 5.71
N LYS A 60 3.84 4.72 4.92
CA LYS A 60 3.84 6.17 5.01
C LYS A 60 3.45 6.75 3.65
N ARG A 61 2.59 7.76 3.65
CA ARG A 61 2.20 8.46 2.42
C ARG A 61 3.41 9.09 1.75
N GLY A 62 3.45 9.06 0.42
CA GLY A 62 4.54 9.65 -0.36
C GLY A 62 5.92 9.02 -0.15
N CYS A 63 6.06 7.94 0.61
CA CYS A 63 7.32 7.24 0.82
C CYS A 63 7.71 6.43 -0.44
N PRO A 64 8.84 6.71 -1.11
CA PRO A 64 9.24 5.99 -2.32
C PRO A 64 9.39 4.49 -2.12
N MET A 65 9.89 4.08 -0.96
CA MET A 65 10.02 2.67 -0.59
C MET A 65 8.65 1.99 -0.45
N CYS A 66 7.67 2.65 0.20
CA CYS A 66 6.32 2.12 0.33
C CYS A 66 5.65 2.00 -1.04
N GLN A 67 5.84 2.98 -1.92
CA GLN A 67 5.30 2.95 -3.28
C GLN A 67 5.89 1.81 -4.12
N ALA A 68 7.19 1.55 -4.02
CA ALA A 68 7.84 0.45 -4.74
C ALA A 68 7.28 -0.94 -4.39
N GLY A 69 6.78 -1.14 -3.16
CA GLY A 69 6.18 -2.40 -2.72
C GLY A 69 4.66 -2.44 -2.73
N LYS A 70 3.99 -1.31 -2.99
CA LYS A 70 2.54 -1.15 -2.81
C LYS A 70 1.73 -2.24 -3.51
N GLN A 71 1.88 -2.37 -4.82
CA GLN A 71 1.12 -3.33 -5.61
C GLN A 71 1.34 -4.77 -5.16
N ALA A 72 2.60 -5.12 -4.85
CA ALA A 72 2.95 -6.46 -4.43
C ALA A 72 2.35 -6.81 -3.05
N VAL A 73 2.45 -5.90 -2.06
CA VAL A 73 1.90 -6.15 -0.73
C VAL A 73 0.37 -6.13 -0.72
N LEU A 74 -0.29 -5.26 -1.50
CA LEU A 74 -1.74 -5.25 -1.64
C LEU A 74 -2.27 -6.55 -2.25
N LYS A 75 -1.64 -7.02 -3.33
CA LYS A 75 -1.98 -8.31 -3.95
C LYS A 75 -1.76 -9.48 -2.98
N ALA A 76 -0.65 -9.49 -2.24
CA ALA A 76 -0.38 -10.52 -1.25
C ALA A 76 -1.40 -10.47 -0.11
N SER A 77 -1.79 -9.28 0.37
CA SER A 77 -2.81 -9.11 1.41
C SER A 77 -4.19 -9.62 0.98
N GLN A 78 -4.56 -9.40 -0.29
CA GLN A 78 -5.82 -9.91 -0.84
C GLN A 78 -5.84 -11.44 -0.96
N ASN A 79 -4.68 -12.06 -1.17
CA ASN A 79 -4.52 -13.51 -1.29
C ASN A 79 -4.18 -14.19 0.05
N SER A 80 -4.06 -13.41 1.13
CA SER A 80 -3.78 -13.96 2.46
C SER A 80 -5.02 -14.64 3.04
N PRO A 81 -4.88 -15.80 3.68
CA PRO A 81 -5.97 -16.43 4.44
C PRO A 81 -6.35 -15.65 5.70
N TYR A 82 -5.52 -14.70 6.12
CA TYR A 82 -5.72 -13.90 7.32
C TYR A 82 -6.10 -12.46 6.99
N PRO A 83 -6.94 -11.82 7.82
CA PRO A 83 -7.32 -10.43 7.62
C PRO A 83 -6.11 -9.51 7.63
N SER A 84 -6.07 -8.58 6.69
CA SER A 84 -4.96 -7.64 6.50
C SER A 84 -5.45 -6.21 6.65
N VAL A 85 -4.78 -5.39 7.47
CA VAL A 85 -5.09 -3.98 7.66
C VAL A 85 -3.88 -3.11 7.31
N MET A 86 -4.16 -2.04 6.58
CA MET A 86 -3.18 -1.03 6.21
C MET A 86 -3.09 0.02 7.31
N VAL A 87 -1.89 0.25 7.81
CA VAL A 87 -1.60 1.15 8.93
C VAL A 87 -0.77 2.32 8.43
N ASP A 88 -1.39 3.49 8.33
CA ASP A 88 -0.66 4.72 8.05
C ASP A 88 0.09 5.17 9.31
N VAL A 89 1.42 5.16 9.26
CA VAL A 89 2.27 5.54 10.40
C VAL A 89 2.21 7.04 10.75
N GLU A 90 1.55 7.86 9.93
CA GLU A 90 1.41 9.30 10.19
C GLU A 90 0.11 9.64 10.94
N THR A 91 -0.80 8.68 11.15
CA THR A 91 -2.01 8.86 11.95
C THR A 91 -1.76 8.58 13.44
N ASP A 92 -2.60 9.15 14.30
CA ASP A 92 -2.51 8.91 15.74
C ASP A 92 -2.72 7.43 16.10
N GLU A 93 -3.68 6.77 15.46
CA GLU A 93 -3.96 5.34 15.62
C GLU A 93 -2.79 4.50 15.10
N GLY A 94 -2.21 4.88 13.95
CA GLY A 94 -1.01 4.22 13.41
C GLY A 94 0.18 4.32 14.34
N GLN A 95 0.39 5.49 14.97
CA GLN A 95 1.47 5.70 15.94
C GLN A 95 1.29 4.85 17.21
N VAL A 96 0.08 4.57 17.65
CA VAL A 96 -0.17 3.63 18.76
C VAL A 96 0.38 2.24 18.39
N LEU A 97 0.05 1.74 17.19
CA LEU A 97 0.51 0.43 16.73
C LEU A 97 2.01 0.40 16.42
N VAL A 98 2.57 1.49 15.89
CA VAL A 98 4.03 1.65 15.72
C VAL A 98 4.76 1.40 17.03
N ARG A 99 4.29 2.00 18.13
CA ARG A 99 4.87 1.80 19.48
C ARG A 99 4.61 0.40 20.00
N GLN A 100 3.38 -0.10 19.86
CA GLN A 100 2.95 -1.41 20.38
C GLN A 100 3.78 -2.55 19.76
N TYR A 101 4.02 -2.49 18.45
CA TYR A 101 4.76 -3.52 17.72
C TYR A 101 6.25 -3.19 17.53
N GLY A 102 6.73 -2.05 18.03
CA GLY A 102 8.13 -1.65 17.89
C GLY A 102 8.57 -1.42 16.44
N VAL A 103 7.67 -0.94 15.58
CA VAL A 103 7.97 -0.70 14.17
C VAL A 103 8.87 0.53 14.03
N THR A 104 10.07 0.35 13.51
CA THR A 104 11.07 1.43 13.42
C THR A 104 11.10 2.13 12.07
N LYS A 105 10.52 1.54 11.04
CA LYS A 105 10.54 2.09 9.66
C LYS A 105 9.25 1.74 8.94
N ALA A 106 8.77 2.64 8.07
CA ALA A 106 7.70 2.35 7.12
C ALA A 106 8.13 1.26 6.12
N ALA A 107 7.19 0.73 5.34
CA ALA A 107 7.33 -0.46 4.52
C ALA A 107 7.62 -1.73 5.35
N SER A 108 7.01 -1.80 6.54
CA SER A 108 7.07 -2.96 7.43
C SER A 108 5.77 -3.74 7.44
N LEU A 109 5.90 -5.03 7.67
CA LEU A 109 4.84 -6.00 7.79
C LEU A 109 4.93 -6.65 9.16
N VAL A 110 3.81 -6.73 9.87
CA VAL A 110 3.67 -7.46 11.14
C VAL A 110 2.65 -8.56 10.91
N LEU A 111 3.06 -9.80 11.14
CA LEU A 111 2.22 -11.00 11.06
C LEU A 111 2.00 -11.53 12.46
N SER A 112 0.74 -11.73 12.86
CA SER A 112 0.36 -12.48 14.04
C SER A 112 -0.06 -13.88 13.60
N ARG A 113 0.57 -14.91 14.17
CA ARG A 113 0.26 -16.32 13.91
C ARG A 113 0.39 -17.07 15.23
N ASP A 114 -0.70 -17.72 15.67
CA ASP A 114 -0.72 -18.44 16.94
C ASP A 114 -0.18 -17.61 18.11
N HIS A 115 -0.54 -16.33 18.17
CA HIS A 115 -0.01 -15.35 19.14
C HIS A 115 1.48 -15.03 19.01
N HIS A 116 2.16 -15.55 18.01
CA HIS A 116 3.56 -15.20 17.70
C HIS A 116 3.61 -14.05 16.70
N ILE A 117 4.36 -13.02 17.05
CA ILE A 117 4.54 -11.84 16.21
C ILE A 117 5.84 -11.95 15.41
N GLN A 118 5.71 -11.85 14.10
CA GLN A 118 6.84 -11.80 13.17
C GLN A 118 6.84 -10.45 12.46
N GLN A 119 8.02 -9.87 12.26
CA GLN A 119 8.17 -8.60 11.56
C GLN A 119 9.08 -8.74 10.36
N TYR A 120 8.65 -8.16 9.25
CA TYR A 120 9.38 -8.14 8.00
C TYR A 120 9.39 -6.73 7.41
N ARG A 121 10.32 -6.52 6.50
CA ARG A 121 10.25 -5.41 5.56
C ARG A 121 9.71 -5.95 4.25
N TYR A 122 8.56 -5.47 3.80
CA TYR A 122 7.98 -5.91 2.52
C TYR A 122 8.66 -5.27 1.30
N VAL A 123 9.63 -4.36 1.54
CA VAL A 123 10.51 -3.77 0.53
C VAL A 123 11.95 -3.83 1.00
N ILE A 124 12.83 -4.23 0.11
CA ILE A 124 14.29 -4.24 0.29
C ILE A 124 14.95 -3.33 -0.74
N LYS A 125 16.19 -2.93 -0.45
CA LYS A 125 17.04 -2.20 -1.38
C LYS A 125 17.93 -3.22 -2.10
N ALA A 126 17.83 -3.29 -3.42
CA ALA A 126 18.70 -4.14 -4.25
C ALA A 126 20.14 -3.60 -4.28
N HIS A 127 21.08 -4.41 -4.74
CA HIS A 127 22.47 -3.99 -4.95
C HIS A 127 22.59 -2.80 -5.93
N SER A 128 21.67 -2.68 -6.88
CA SER A 128 21.54 -1.54 -7.79
C SER A 128 21.12 -0.23 -7.12
N GLY A 129 20.73 -0.28 -5.83
CA GLY A 129 20.21 0.85 -5.09
C GLY A 129 18.68 1.05 -5.24
N GLN A 130 18.01 0.31 -6.12
CA GLN A 130 16.57 0.38 -6.34
C GLN A 130 15.79 -0.32 -5.22
N PHE A 131 14.61 0.19 -4.91
CA PHE A 131 13.67 -0.47 -4.02
C PHE A 131 12.88 -1.54 -4.78
N MET A 132 12.74 -2.72 -4.19
CA MET A 132 12.01 -3.84 -4.76
C MET A 132 11.23 -4.61 -3.68
N PRO A 133 10.11 -5.26 -4.05
CA PRO A 133 9.34 -6.08 -3.12
C PRO A 133 10.19 -7.22 -2.54
N ASN A 134 10.07 -7.45 -1.23
CA ASN A 134 10.68 -8.58 -0.55
C ASN A 134 9.81 -9.83 -0.72
N GLN A 135 10.21 -10.72 -1.61
CA GLN A 135 9.45 -11.91 -1.96
C GLN A 135 9.26 -12.89 -0.79
N GLU A 136 10.23 -12.97 0.12
CA GLU A 136 10.16 -13.82 1.33
C GLU A 136 9.04 -13.31 2.26
N ALA A 137 9.05 -12.02 2.60
CA ALA A 137 8.03 -11.42 3.43
C ALA A 137 6.62 -11.56 2.82
N LEU A 138 6.50 -11.39 1.51
CA LEU A 138 5.22 -11.52 0.80
C LEU A 138 4.75 -12.99 0.74
N LYS A 139 5.65 -13.94 0.66
CA LYS A 139 5.33 -15.37 0.73
C LYS A 139 4.81 -15.74 2.11
N ASP A 140 5.45 -15.26 3.18
CA ASP A 140 5.02 -15.53 4.55
C ASP A 140 3.66 -14.88 4.86
N LEU A 141 3.37 -13.70 4.26
CA LEU A 141 2.07 -13.07 4.34
C LEU A 141 0.93 -13.95 3.80
N THR A 142 1.18 -14.70 2.73
CA THR A 142 0.19 -15.57 2.07
C THR A 142 0.20 -17.01 2.57
N LYS A 143 1.17 -17.37 3.40
CA LYS A 143 1.30 -18.74 3.92
C LYS A 143 0.24 -19.03 4.97
N GLU A 144 -0.51 -20.09 4.76
CA GLU A 144 -1.42 -20.66 5.76
C GLU A 144 -0.60 -21.37 6.86
N THR A 145 -0.88 -21.03 8.11
CA THR A 145 -0.32 -21.78 9.24
C THR A 145 -1.06 -23.10 9.28
N THR A 146 -0.38 -24.19 9.02
CA THR A 146 -0.95 -25.53 9.19
C THR A 146 -1.14 -25.74 10.70
N HIS A 147 -2.34 -25.46 11.22
CA HIS A 147 -2.71 -25.97 12.52
C HIS A 147 -2.67 -27.49 12.40
N ALA A 148 -1.61 -28.08 12.96
CA ALA A 148 -1.62 -29.53 13.17
C ALA A 148 -2.89 -29.83 13.96
N LYS A 149 -3.89 -30.44 13.30
CA LYS A 149 -5.01 -31.09 13.95
C LYS A 149 -4.41 -32.09 14.92
N MET A 150 -4.28 -31.68 16.19
CA MET A 150 -4.22 -32.64 17.27
C MET A 150 -5.67 -32.98 17.59
N GLU A 151 -6.15 -34.03 16.95
CA GLU A 151 -7.23 -34.86 17.49
C GLU A 151 -6.71 -35.74 18.62
#